data_443b2a2e25ef971b050d698e54e88ced
#
_entry.id   443b2a2e25ef971b050d698e54e88ced
#
_cell.length_a   1.000
_cell.length_b   1.000
_cell.length_c   1.000
_cell.angle_alpha   90.00
_cell.angle_beta   90.00
_cell.angle_gamma   90.00
#
_symmetry.space_group_name_H-M   'P 1'
#
loop_
_entity.id
_entity.type
_entity.pdbx_description
1 polymer ?
#
loop_
_entity_poly.entity_id
_entity_poly.type
_entity_poly.pdbx_seq_one_letter_code
_entity_poly.pdbx_strand_id
1 'polypeptide(L)' 'MQESKFLVYGQHIRPHDGYTRNDCLSYMAETAADAFTRCSELYPDFAINYIELDDTEVEVVKVQSLV' A
#
# COMPACT_ATOMS: atom_id res chain seq x y z
N MET A 1 -0.29 -18.16 -9.62
CA MET A 1 -0.93 -16.85 -9.71
C MET A 1 0.06 -15.79 -9.33
N GLN A 2 -0.05 -14.63 -9.93
CA GLN A 2 0.92 -13.57 -9.75
C GLN A 2 0.46 -12.57 -8.72
N GLU A 3 1.39 -12.15 -7.88
CA GLU A 3 1.17 -11.04 -6.98
C GLU A 3 1.57 -9.74 -7.67
N SER A 4 0.85 -8.70 -7.37
CA SER A 4 1.14 -7.35 -7.84
C SER A 4 1.40 -6.46 -6.65
N LYS A 5 2.07 -5.35 -6.90
CA LYS A 5 2.31 -4.37 -5.85
C LYS A 5 1.14 -3.42 -5.76
N PHE A 6 0.58 -3.30 -4.58
CA PHE A 6 -0.51 -2.37 -4.31
C PHE A 6 -0.07 -1.29 -3.34
N LEU A 7 -0.53 -0.07 -3.59
CA LEU A 7 -0.28 1.06 -2.72
C LEU A 7 -1.54 1.30 -1.90
N VAL A 8 -1.39 1.30 -0.59
CA VAL A 8 -2.49 1.50 0.35
C VAL A 8 -2.34 2.88 0.96
N TYR A 9 -3.25 3.78 0.61
CA TYR A 9 -3.24 5.15 1.08
C TYR A 9 -4.20 5.31 2.25
N GLY A 10 -3.75 5.97 3.28
CA GLY A 10 -4.59 6.18 4.44
C GLY A 10 -3.91 7.01 5.50
N GLN A 11 -4.35 6.84 6.75
CA GLN A 11 -3.85 7.61 7.88
C GLN A 11 -3.56 6.71 9.06
N HIS A 12 -2.41 6.91 9.67
CA HIS A 12 -2.14 6.35 11.00
C HIS A 12 -2.87 7.18 12.02
N ILE A 13 -3.56 6.51 12.93
CA ILE A 13 -4.31 7.15 14.00
C ILE A 13 -3.70 6.74 15.32
N ARG A 14 -3.26 7.72 16.11
CA ARG A 14 -2.71 7.46 17.42
C ARG A 14 -3.85 7.41 18.44
N PRO A 15 -4.10 6.24 19.06
CA PRO A 15 -5.32 6.09 19.86
C PRO A 15 -5.41 7.01 21.07
N HIS A 16 -4.28 7.31 21.70
CA HIS A 16 -4.32 8.03 22.99
C HIS A 16 -4.53 9.55 22.84
N ASP A 17 -4.22 10.14 21.70
CA ASP A 17 -4.39 11.59 21.52
C ASP A 17 -5.07 11.95 20.21
N GLY A 18 -5.45 10.95 19.39
CA GLY A 18 -6.14 11.19 18.13
C GLY A 18 -5.29 11.82 17.04
N TYR A 19 -3.99 11.91 17.24
CA TYR A 19 -3.10 12.45 16.21
C TYR A 19 -3.14 11.58 14.96
N THR A 20 -3.25 12.19 13.78
CA THR A 20 -3.29 11.46 12.52
C THR A 20 -2.13 11.89 11.62
N ARG A 21 -1.67 10.94 10.82
CA ARG A 21 -0.61 11.19 9.85
C ARG A 21 -0.91 10.42 8.57
N ASN A 22 -0.92 11.12 7.44
CA ASN A 22 -1.11 10.50 6.15
C ASN A 22 0.11 9.65 5.79
N ASP A 23 -0.15 8.49 5.20
CA ASP A 23 0.92 7.60 4.80
C ASP A 23 0.48 6.75 3.62
N CYS A 24 1.47 6.17 2.95
CA CYS A 24 1.25 5.25 1.84
C CYS A 24 2.11 4.01 2.09
N LEU A 25 1.45 2.87 2.22
CA LEU A 25 2.11 1.59 2.47
C LEU A 25 2.00 0.74 1.22
N SER A 26 3.01 -0.08 0.95
CA SER A 26 2.97 -0.97 -0.21
C SER A 26 2.97 -2.42 0.22
N TYR A 27 2.18 -3.22 -0.49
CA TYR A 27 2.05 -4.65 -0.22
C TYR A 27 2.00 -5.44 -1.52
N MET A 28 2.64 -6.60 -1.51
CA MET A 28 2.48 -7.56 -2.59
C MET A 28 1.28 -8.44 -2.29
N ALA A 29 0.37 -8.54 -3.23
CA ALA A 29 -0.86 -9.33 -3.07
C ALA A 29 -1.42 -9.68 -4.43
N GLU A 30 -2.29 -10.67 -4.47
CA GLU A 30 -2.93 -11.08 -5.71
C GLU A 30 -4.06 -10.13 -6.11
N THR A 31 -4.74 -9.56 -5.11
CA THR A 31 -5.85 -8.64 -5.34
C THR A 31 -5.79 -7.49 -4.35
N ALA A 32 -6.53 -6.42 -4.65
CA ALA A 32 -6.64 -5.29 -3.73
C ALA A 32 -7.26 -5.70 -2.41
N ALA A 33 -8.22 -6.64 -2.43
CA ALA A 33 -8.84 -7.14 -1.20
C ALA A 33 -7.81 -7.83 -0.30
N ASP A 34 -6.89 -8.58 -0.89
CA ASP A 34 -5.81 -9.21 -0.12
C ASP A 34 -4.87 -8.18 0.48
N ALA A 35 -4.55 -7.13 -0.28
CA ALA A 35 -3.72 -6.04 0.22
C ALA A 35 -4.40 -5.33 1.40
N PHE A 36 -5.70 -5.10 1.29
CA PHE A 36 -6.49 -4.52 2.36
C PHE A 36 -6.41 -5.36 3.63
N THR A 37 -6.62 -6.66 3.48
CA THR A 37 -6.60 -7.59 4.61
C THR A 37 -5.23 -7.60 5.29
N ARG A 38 -4.15 -7.66 4.51
CA ARG A 38 -2.80 -7.65 5.05
C ARG A 38 -2.51 -6.38 5.82
N CYS A 39 -2.89 -5.24 5.26
CA CYS A 39 -2.68 -3.96 5.92
C CYS A 39 -3.45 -3.88 7.23
N SER A 40 -4.70 -4.30 7.22
CA SER A 40 -5.55 -4.25 8.41
C SER A 40 -5.02 -5.14 9.53
N GLU A 41 -4.44 -6.28 9.18
CA GLU A 41 -3.87 -7.19 10.16
C GLU A 41 -2.58 -6.66 10.77
N LEU A 42 -1.73 -6.07 9.94
CA LEU A 42 -0.42 -5.58 10.39
C LEU A 42 -0.53 -4.24 11.11
N TYR A 43 -1.46 -3.40 10.68
CA TYR A 43 -1.60 -2.04 11.22
C TYR A 43 -3.08 -1.76 11.51
N PRO A 44 -3.60 -2.28 12.63
CA PRO A 44 -5.02 -2.09 12.97
C PRO A 44 -5.41 -0.62 13.18
N ASP A 45 -4.43 0.24 13.50
CA ASP A 45 -4.68 1.66 13.72
C ASP A 45 -4.52 2.49 12.45
N PHE A 46 -4.36 1.84 11.30
CA PHE A 46 -4.24 2.52 10.02
C PHE A 46 -5.60 2.53 9.34
N ALA A 47 -6.14 3.74 9.14
CA ALA A 47 -7.43 3.91 8.46
C ALA A 47 -7.19 3.99 6.96
N ILE A 48 -7.61 2.97 6.23
CA ILE A 48 -7.38 2.87 4.79
C ILE A 48 -8.38 3.73 4.05
N ASN A 49 -7.90 4.64 3.21
CA ASN A 49 -8.74 5.48 2.37
C ASN A 49 -9.01 4.83 1.01
N TYR A 50 -7.95 4.39 0.35
CA TYR A 50 -8.10 3.69 -0.93
C TYR A 50 -6.85 2.90 -1.24
N ILE A 51 -6.96 2.00 -2.22
CA ILE A 51 -5.88 1.13 -2.65
C ILE A 51 -5.74 1.27 -4.16
N GLU A 52 -4.50 1.37 -4.62
CA GLU A 52 -4.19 1.56 -6.03
C GLU A 52 -3.18 0.53 -6.47
N LEU A 53 -3.33 0.02 -7.68
CA LEU A 53 -2.33 -0.88 -8.26
C LEU A 53 -1.13 -0.05 -8.69
N ASP A 54 0.05 -0.43 -8.23
CA ASP A 54 1.29 0.24 -8.59
C ASP A 54 1.96 -0.50 -9.74
N ASP A 55 1.90 0.05 -10.93
CA ASP A 55 2.57 -0.51 -12.09
C ASP A 55 3.77 0.32 -12.54
N THR A 56 4.15 1.32 -11.78
CA THR A 56 5.29 2.18 -12.12
C THR A 56 6.61 1.44 -12.06
N GLU A 57 6.66 0.37 -11.29
CA GLU A 57 7.85 -0.45 -11.18
C GLU A 57 8.31 -0.98 -12.53
N VAL A 58 7.37 -1.30 -13.40
CA VAL A 58 7.67 -1.78 -14.75
C VAL A 58 8.39 -0.70 -15.54
N GLU A 59 7.96 0.55 -15.43
CA GLU A 59 8.58 1.67 -16.13
C GLU A 59 10.00 1.93 -15.62
N VAL A 60 10.18 1.84 -14.31
CA VAL A 60 11.51 2.02 -13.71
C VAL A 60 12.48 0.98 -14.25
N VAL A 61 12.06 -0.26 -14.33
CA VAL A 61 12.90 -1.33 -14.88
C VAL A 61 13.26 -1.05 -16.33
N LYS A 62 12.32 -0.58 -17.13
CA LYS A 62 12.59 -0.24 -18.54
C LYS A 62 13.61 0.88 -18.66
N VAL A 63 13.49 1.90 -17.85
CA VAL A 63 14.43 3.01 -17.85
C VAL A 63 15.83 2.52 -17.53
N GLN A 64 15.95 1.68 -16.53
CA GLN A 64 17.24 1.13 -16.13
C GLN A 64 17.85 0.27 -17.21
N SER A 65 17.05 -0.45 -17.94
CA SER A 65 17.56 -1.32 -19.00
C SER A 65 18.04 -0.55 -20.22
N LEU A 66 17.62 0.70 -20.37
CA LEU A 66 18.08 1.55 -21.45
C LEU A 66 19.43 2.22 -21.16
N VAL A 67 19.83 2.21 -19.93
CA VAL A 67 21.10 2.79 -19.50
C VAL A 67 22.19 1.74 -19.54
#